data_cf3af2f241f001ae4a114b5dc7d13007
#
_entry.id   cf3af2f241f001ae4a114b5dc7d13007
#
_cell.length_a   1.000
_cell.length_b   1.000
_cell.length_c   1.000
_cell.angle_alpha   90.00
_cell.angle_beta   90.00
_cell.angle_gamma   90.00
#
_symmetry.space_group_name_H-M   'P 1'
#
loop_
_entity.id
_entity.type
_entity.pdbx_description
1 polymer ?
#
loop_
_entity_poly.entity_id
_entity_poly.type
_entity_poly.pdbx_seq_one_letter_code
_entity_poly.pdbx_strand_id
1 'polypeptide(L)'
;MITPDSSGRPQTPTPLDRGARAAGAGRRGRAARRSMAACAVLAAGALALTACEGGAKGDNGKGGEESGHARITISAKDGSTGASINATGVEVEAGKLTEVTMTEVAGGTEVPGRITGDGAAWKPAEQLERGTKYKISANAKGSDGEPAAANAIFTTVSSANSFIGSYAPDGGAKVGVGMPVSFTFDKAITEREDVQKHIRVTASSGQKVVGHWFGSQRLDFRPEKFWKSGSEVTMRISLDGVKGANGLYGVQDKTVTFTIGRSQVSTVDVKTQTMTVVRDGQVLKKVPISSGSAQNPTYNGQMVISEKFEKTRMDGSSVGFGGEYDIPDVPHAMRLSTSGTFIHGNYWYNQGNPPFGSQGTSHGCVGLRDARGGGAATDGKWFFDQSLVGDVVTVRNSPDKTVAPENGLNGWNMSWSEWVAGSATD
;
A
#
# COMPACT_ATOMS: atom_id res chain seq x y z
N MET A 1 64.60 -18.89 17.80
CA MET A 1 65.37 -19.41 16.64
C MET A 1 64.38 -20.17 15.79
N ILE A 2 64.09 -19.63 14.70
CA ILE A 2 63.89 -20.01 13.31
C ILE A 2 62.92 -19.05 12.71
N THR A 3 63.47 -18.24 11.81
CA THR A 3 62.86 -17.22 10.98
C THR A 3 62.15 -17.83 9.76
N PRO A 4 61.40 -17.02 9.02
CA PRO A 4 60.40 -17.42 8.06
C PRO A 4 60.94 -17.47 6.63
N ASP A 5 60.15 -18.03 5.72
CA ASP A 5 60.28 -17.76 4.27
C ASP A 5 58.87 -17.63 3.68
N SER A 6 58.77 -16.69 3.02
CA SER A 6 58.37 -15.80 1.98
C SER A 6 57.58 -16.43 0.83
N SER A 7 56.73 -15.56 0.28
CA SER A 7 56.23 -15.47 -1.10
C SER A 7 55.04 -16.28 -1.54
N GLY A 8 53.95 -15.57 -1.71
CA GLY A 8 52.78 -15.97 -2.48
C GLY A 8 51.92 -14.76 -2.85
N ARG A 9 52.31 -14.04 -3.91
CA ARG A 9 51.45 -13.01 -4.54
C ARG A 9 50.28 -13.68 -5.26
N PRO A 10 49.07 -13.22 -5.12
CA PRO A 10 48.02 -13.58 -6.06
C PRO A 10 48.10 -12.71 -7.31
N GLN A 11 48.00 -13.37 -8.43
CA GLN A 11 47.97 -12.79 -9.77
C GLN A 11 46.60 -12.11 -10.05
N THR A 12 46.69 -10.91 -10.63
CA THR A 12 45.57 -10.18 -11.22
C THR A 12 45.09 -10.83 -12.51
N PRO A 13 43.76 -10.96 -12.76
CA PRO A 13 43.27 -11.30 -14.09
C PRO A 13 43.19 -10.03 -14.96
N THR A 14 43.71 -10.18 -16.17
CA THR A 14 43.73 -9.22 -17.28
C THR A 14 42.31 -9.01 -17.86
N PRO A 15 41.96 -7.80 -18.35
CA PRO A 15 40.66 -7.53 -18.97
C PRO A 15 40.63 -8.05 -20.42
N LEU A 16 39.52 -8.72 -20.78
CA LEU A 16 39.23 -9.10 -22.14
C LEU A 16 38.68 -7.91 -22.94
N ASP A 17 39.28 -7.77 -24.09
CA ASP A 17 39.21 -6.77 -25.12
C ASP A 17 37.81 -6.55 -25.73
N ARG A 18 37.46 -5.29 -25.97
CA ARG A 18 36.28 -4.86 -26.73
C ARG A 18 36.62 -4.87 -28.22
N GLY A 19 35.99 -5.75 -28.98
CA GLY A 19 35.92 -5.68 -30.42
C GLY A 19 34.77 -4.84 -30.91
N ALA A 20 35.02 -3.63 -31.36
CA ALA A 20 34.14 -2.78 -32.13
C ALA A 20 34.25 -3.09 -33.62
N ARG A 21 33.09 -3.09 -34.35
CA ARG A 21 32.92 -2.68 -35.76
C ARG A 21 31.43 -2.65 -36.05
N ALA A 22 30.84 -1.52 -36.27
CA ALA A 22 30.86 -0.55 -37.37
C ALA A 22 30.06 -1.00 -38.60
N ALA A 23 28.99 -0.29 -38.81
CA ALA A 23 28.41 0.35 -39.97
C ALA A 23 28.08 -0.48 -41.23
N GLY A 24 26.84 -0.35 -41.65
CA GLY A 24 26.37 -0.66 -43.01
C GLY A 24 25.04 0.03 -43.25
N ALA A 25 25.06 1.19 -43.90
CA ALA A 25 23.91 1.94 -44.37
C ALA A 25 23.44 1.41 -45.73
N GLY A 26 22.14 1.51 -46.02
CA GLY A 26 21.58 1.23 -47.34
C GLY A 26 20.07 1.26 -47.36
N ARG A 27 19.46 2.35 -47.51
CA ARG A 27 18.76 3.01 -48.62
C ARG A 27 17.59 2.24 -49.26
N ARG A 28 16.42 2.87 -49.07
CA ARG A 28 15.35 3.18 -50.06
C ARG A 28 14.71 2.05 -50.86
N GLY A 29 13.40 2.03 -50.77
CA GLY A 29 12.53 1.44 -51.81
C GLY A 29 11.06 1.68 -51.55
N ARG A 30 10.49 2.71 -52.20
CA ARG A 30 9.05 3.00 -52.35
C ARG A 30 8.37 1.96 -53.26
N ALA A 31 7.11 1.70 -53.01
CA ALA A 31 5.97 1.65 -53.94
C ALA A 31 4.98 0.64 -53.39
N ALA A 32 3.78 0.95 -53.03
CA ALA A 32 2.59 1.42 -53.75
C ALA A 32 1.88 0.34 -54.58
N ARG A 33 0.62 0.26 -54.29
CA ARG A 33 -0.57 -0.18 -55.12
C ARG A 33 -1.16 -1.54 -54.74
N ARG A 34 -2.41 -1.44 -54.13
CA ARG A 34 -3.71 -1.59 -54.78
C ARG A 34 -4.04 -3.02 -55.29
N SER A 35 -5.06 -3.60 -54.70
CA SER A 35 -6.37 -3.89 -55.32
C SER A 35 -7.16 -4.83 -54.43
N MET A 36 -8.31 -4.44 -53.97
CA MET A 36 -9.65 -4.78 -54.43
C MET A 36 -10.04 -6.27 -54.38
N ALA A 37 -10.95 -6.49 -53.45
CA ALA A 37 -12.32 -6.94 -53.61
C ALA A 37 -12.55 -8.44 -53.74
N ALA A 38 -13.35 -8.97 -52.83
CA ALA A 38 -14.58 -9.67 -53.25
C ALA A 38 -15.45 -9.98 -52.04
N CYS A 39 -16.69 -9.62 -52.18
CA CYS A 39 -17.84 -9.88 -51.35
C CYS A 39 -18.16 -11.36 -51.23
N ALA A 40 -18.58 -11.81 -50.06
CA ALA A 40 -19.54 -12.91 -49.97
C ALA A 40 -20.58 -12.57 -48.88
N VAL A 41 -21.74 -12.27 -49.35
CA VAL A 41 -23.00 -12.13 -48.61
C VAL A 41 -23.54 -13.53 -48.34
N LEU A 42 -23.93 -13.84 -47.13
CA LEU A 42 -24.90 -14.88 -46.82
C LEU A 42 -25.74 -14.46 -45.62
N ALA A 43 -26.83 -14.04 -45.95
CA ALA A 43 -28.24 -14.18 -45.61
C ALA A 43 -28.59 -14.47 -44.15
N ALA A 44 -29.26 -13.52 -43.67
CA ALA A 44 -30.27 -13.28 -42.66
C ALA A 44 -31.23 -14.47 -42.43
N GLY A 45 -31.51 -14.69 -41.14
CA GLY A 45 -32.68 -15.38 -40.66
C GLY A 45 -33.35 -14.51 -39.62
N ALA A 46 -34.17 -13.59 -40.04
CA ALA A 46 -35.07 -12.81 -39.17
C ALA A 46 -36.35 -13.63 -38.97
N LEU A 47 -36.62 -14.03 -37.74
CA LEU A 47 -37.95 -14.46 -37.32
C LEU A 47 -38.66 -13.25 -36.71
N ALA A 48 -39.49 -12.62 -37.51
CA ALA A 48 -40.47 -11.65 -37.08
C ALA A 48 -41.63 -12.37 -36.41
N LEU A 49 -41.86 -12.04 -35.14
CA LEU A 49 -43.17 -12.30 -34.45
C LEU A 49 -44.01 -11.05 -34.57
N THR A 50 -45.08 -11.21 -35.30
CA THR A 50 -46.14 -10.23 -35.57
C THR A 50 -46.84 -9.78 -34.26
N ALA A 51 -46.82 -8.48 -34.04
CA ALA A 51 -47.70 -7.83 -33.08
C ALA A 51 -49.09 -7.67 -33.73
N CYS A 52 -50.13 -8.13 -33.06
CA CYS A 52 -51.52 -7.73 -33.34
C CYS A 52 -51.78 -6.36 -32.72
N GLU A 53 -52.06 -5.43 -33.61
CA GLU A 53 -52.61 -4.10 -33.33
C GLU A 53 -54.12 -4.21 -33.04
N GLY A 54 -54.52 -3.78 -31.86
CA GLY A 54 -55.90 -3.59 -31.48
C GLY A 54 -56.00 -2.30 -30.68
N GLY A 55 -56.39 -1.24 -31.37
CA GLY A 55 -56.58 0.05 -30.77
C GLY A 55 -57.82 0.15 -29.85
N ALA A 56 -57.65 0.80 -28.72
CA ALA A 56 -58.72 1.52 -28.01
C ALA A 56 -58.11 2.70 -27.26
N LYS A 57 -58.73 3.86 -27.45
CA LYS A 57 -58.40 5.15 -26.85
C LYS A 57 -58.73 5.20 -25.36
N GLY A 58 -57.88 5.89 -24.61
CA GLY A 58 -58.28 6.79 -23.50
C GLY A 58 -58.33 6.13 -22.11
N ASP A 59 -57.39 6.46 -21.25
CA ASP A 59 -57.64 7.31 -20.10
C ASP A 59 -56.35 7.62 -19.33
N ASN A 60 -56.26 8.85 -18.83
CA ASN A 60 -55.18 9.30 -17.95
C ASN A 60 -55.35 8.69 -16.54
N GLY A 61 -54.47 7.75 -16.16
CA GLY A 61 -54.39 7.23 -14.81
C GLY A 61 -52.92 7.10 -14.40
N LYS A 62 -52.41 8.03 -13.58
CA LYS A 62 -51.20 7.83 -12.77
C LYS A 62 -51.39 6.62 -11.86
N GLY A 63 -50.62 5.62 -12.04
CA GLY A 63 -50.49 4.48 -11.16
C GLY A 63 -49.39 3.59 -11.71
N GLY A 64 -48.15 3.74 -11.21
CA GLY A 64 -47.11 2.74 -11.42
C GLY A 64 -47.60 1.47 -10.70
N GLU A 65 -48.14 0.49 -11.44
CA GLU A 65 -48.30 -0.86 -10.94
C GLU A 65 -46.89 -1.43 -10.71
N GLU A 66 -46.42 -1.44 -9.44
CA GLU A 66 -45.34 -2.33 -9.02
C GLU A 66 -45.79 -3.74 -9.37
N SER A 67 -45.21 -4.32 -10.43
CA SER A 67 -45.48 -5.71 -10.78
C SER A 67 -45.05 -6.56 -9.58
N GLY A 68 -46.03 -7.30 -8.97
CA GLY A 68 -45.79 -8.15 -7.81
C GLY A 68 -44.84 -9.35 -8.08
N HIS A 69 -44.27 -9.44 -9.27
CA HIS A 69 -43.34 -10.49 -9.67
C HIS A 69 -41.98 -10.30 -9.05
N ALA A 70 -41.44 -11.35 -8.41
CA ALA A 70 -40.09 -11.33 -7.86
C ALA A 70 -39.03 -11.14 -8.96
N ARG A 71 -38.12 -10.16 -8.76
CA ARG A 71 -36.94 -9.96 -9.59
C ARG A 71 -35.73 -10.41 -8.83
N ILE A 72 -35.09 -11.50 -9.27
CA ILE A 72 -33.84 -12.02 -8.67
C ILE A 72 -32.64 -11.41 -9.40
N THR A 73 -31.71 -10.84 -8.65
CA THR A 73 -30.43 -10.32 -9.14
C THR A 73 -29.30 -11.13 -8.53
N ILE A 74 -28.52 -11.81 -9.36
CA ILE A 74 -27.25 -12.42 -8.97
C ILE A 74 -26.14 -11.41 -9.29
N SER A 75 -25.35 -11.00 -8.30
CA SER A 75 -24.31 -9.96 -8.48
C SER A 75 -23.20 -10.35 -9.46
N ALA A 76 -22.89 -11.65 -9.56
CA ALA A 76 -21.98 -12.19 -10.57
C ALA A 76 -22.74 -12.49 -11.87
N LYS A 77 -22.37 -11.84 -12.98
CA LYS A 77 -22.98 -12.09 -14.29
C LYS A 77 -22.67 -13.49 -14.79
N ASP A 78 -23.65 -14.14 -15.43
CA ASP A 78 -23.46 -15.44 -16.07
C ASP A 78 -22.34 -15.38 -17.12
N GLY A 79 -21.46 -16.37 -17.13
CA GLY A 79 -20.28 -16.46 -18.01
C GLY A 79 -19.12 -15.52 -17.62
N SER A 80 -19.27 -14.68 -16.57
CA SER A 80 -18.22 -13.72 -16.21
C SER A 80 -17.00 -14.40 -15.61
N THR A 81 -15.82 -13.76 -15.83
CA THR A 81 -14.56 -14.04 -15.14
C THR A 81 -14.16 -12.80 -14.35
N GLY A 82 -13.68 -12.97 -13.13
CA GLY A 82 -13.33 -11.84 -12.25
C GLY A 82 -14.46 -11.40 -11.31
N ALA A 83 -15.43 -12.27 -11.03
CA ALA A 83 -16.46 -12.01 -10.02
C ALA A 83 -15.80 -11.76 -8.65
N SER A 84 -16.41 -10.85 -7.85
CA SER A 84 -15.93 -10.54 -6.51
C SER A 84 -15.95 -11.78 -5.61
N ILE A 85 -14.88 -11.93 -4.82
CA ILE A 85 -14.82 -12.98 -3.80
C ILE A 85 -15.54 -12.60 -2.50
N ASN A 86 -15.87 -11.31 -2.31
CA ASN A 86 -16.49 -10.78 -1.10
C ASN A 86 -17.95 -10.35 -1.30
N ALA A 87 -18.28 -9.81 -2.49
CA ALA A 87 -19.56 -9.17 -2.77
C ALA A 87 -20.51 -10.06 -3.62
N THR A 88 -20.10 -11.28 -3.99
CA THR A 88 -20.99 -12.20 -4.72
C THR A 88 -22.13 -12.65 -3.82
N GLY A 89 -23.34 -12.50 -4.31
CA GLY A 89 -24.56 -12.86 -3.59
C GLY A 89 -25.80 -12.78 -4.49
N VAL A 90 -26.97 -12.91 -3.88
CA VAL A 90 -28.27 -12.83 -4.54
C VAL A 90 -29.12 -11.81 -3.80
N GLU A 91 -29.84 -10.99 -4.53
CA GLU A 91 -30.87 -10.07 -4.02
C GLU A 91 -32.18 -10.32 -4.74
N VAL A 92 -33.31 -10.06 -4.07
CA VAL A 92 -34.65 -10.16 -4.66
C VAL A 92 -35.45 -8.90 -4.35
N GLU A 93 -36.08 -8.36 -5.38
CA GLU A 93 -37.07 -7.29 -5.28
C GLU A 93 -38.46 -7.83 -5.50
N ALA A 94 -39.49 -7.24 -4.88
CA ALA A 94 -40.91 -7.59 -4.98
C ALA A 94 -41.18 -9.07 -4.64
N GLY A 95 -40.43 -9.68 -3.73
CA GLY A 95 -40.59 -11.07 -3.30
C GLY A 95 -39.66 -11.48 -2.20
N LYS A 96 -39.59 -12.80 -1.96
CA LYS A 96 -38.67 -13.41 -0.99
C LYS A 96 -37.97 -14.61 -1.58
N LEU A 97 -36.68 -14.72 -1.31
CA LEU A 97 -35.87 -15.90 -1.64
C LEU A 97 -36.39 -17.09 -0.82
N THR A 98 -36.65 -18.20 -1.49
CA THR A 98 -37.09 -19.46 -0.87
C THR A 98 -35.95 -20.45 -0.74
N GLU A 99 -35.03 -20.45 -1.72
CA GLU A 99 -33.86 -21.34 -1.76
C GLU A 99 -32.74 -20.69 -2.57
N VAL A 100 -31.52 -20.82 -2.09
CA VAL A 100 -30.32 -20.50 -2.86
C VAL A 100 -29.30 -21.60 -2.65
N THR A 101 -28.80 -22.17 -3.76
CA THR A 101 -27.73 -23.15 -3.76
C THR A 101 -26.55 -22.60 -4.57
N MET A 102 -25.36 -22.78 -4.04
CA MET A 102 -24.12 -22.43 -4.72
C MET A 102 -23.14 -23.58 -4.61
N THR A 103 -22.53 -23.98 -5.72
CA THR A 103 -21.58 -25.09 -5.75
C THR A 103 -20.36 -24.74 -6.57
N GLU A 104 -19.21 -25.26 -6.15
CA GLU A 104 -18.01 -25.28 -6.96
C GLU A 104 -18.18 -26.24 -8.14
N VAL A 105 -17.89 -25.78 -9.36
CA VAL A 105 -18.12 -26.59 -10.57
C VAL A 105 -17.17 -27.78 -10.66
N ALA A 106 -15.92 -27.62 -10.23
CA ALA A 106 -14.90 -28.68 -10.36
C ALA A 106 -15.08 -29.84 -9.39
N GLY A 107 -15.50 -29.60 -8.17
CA GLY A 107 -15.63 -30.60 -7.10
C GLY A 107 -17.06 -30.89 -6.68
N GLY A 108 -18.03 -30.11 -7.11
CA GLY A 108 -19.42 -30.21 -6.65
C GLY A 108 -19.59 -29.81 -5.18
N THR A 109 -18.57 -29.21 -4.56
CA THR A 109 -18.62 -28.79 -3.15
C THR A 109 -19.64 -27.67 -2.99
N GLU A 110 -20.56 -27.84 -2.07
CA GLU A 110 -21.54 -26.82 -1.73
C GLU A 110 -20.88 -25.67 -0.94
N VAL A 111 -21.22 -24.44 -1.32
CA VAL A 111 -20.80 -23.22 -0.62
C VAL A 111 -21.86 -22.87 0.41
N PRO A 112 -21.57 -22.97 1.71
CA PRO A 112 -22.50 -22.57 2.76
C PRO A 112 -22.89 -21.10 2.63
N GLY A 113 -24.16 -20.78 2.82
CA GLY A 113 -24.66 -19.42 2.78
C GLY A 113 -25.92 -19.25 3.59
N ARG A 114 -26.38 -18.00 3.70
CA ARG A 114 -27.56 -17.67 4.48
C ARG A 114 -28.46 -16.68 3.75
N ILE A 115 -29.74 -16.99 3.71
CA ILE A 115 -30.80 -16.04 3.35
C ILE A 115 -31.01 -15.11 4.55
N THR A 116 -31.15 -13.81 4.32
CA THR A 116 -31.45 -12.81 5.36
C THR A 116 -32.83 -13.07 5.99
N GLY A 117 -33.02 -12.59 7.24
CA GLY A 117 -34.25 -12.86 7.99
C GLY A 117 -35.55 -12.32 7.33
N ASP A 118 -35.42 -11.31 6.45
CA ASP A 118 -36.52 -10.75 5.65
C ASP A 118 -36.71 -11.49 4.31
N GLY A 119 -35.78 -12.37 3.94
CA GLY A 119 -35.79 -13.11 2.67
C GLY A 119 -35.31 -12.30 1.47
N ALA A 120 -34.79 -11.08 1.68
CA ALA A 120 -34.47 -10.17 0.60
C ALA A 120 -33.10 -10.43 -0.06
N ALA A 121 -32.20 -11.10 0.64
CA ALA A 121 -30.84 -11.37 0.12
C ALA A 121 -30.28 -12.70 0.62
N TRP A 122 -29.28 -13.22 -0.12
CA TRP A 122 -28.44 -14.35 0.27
C TRP A 122 -26.98 -14.00 0.08
N LYS A 123 -26.13 -14.44 1.01
CA LYS A 123 -24.68 -14.29 0.92
C LYS A 123 -23.98 -15.58 1.33
N PRO A 124 -22.81 -15.91 0.73
CA PRO A 124 -21.92 -16.93 1.24
C PRO A 124 -21.55 -16.65 2.71
N ALA A 125 -21.37 -17.70 3.49
CA ALA A 125 -20.96 -17.60 4.89
C ALA A 125 -19.48 -17.18 5.03
N GLU A 126 -18.68 -17.51 4.02
CA GLU A 126 -17.26 -17.22 3.96
C GLU A 126 -16.87 -16.61 2.61
N GLN A 127 -15.69 -16.03 2.53
CA GLN A 127 -15.12 -15.51 1.31
C GLN A 127 -14.93 -16.64 0.28
N LEU A 128 -15.28 -16.36 -0.98
CA LEU A 128 -15.11 -17.33 -2.08
C LEU A 128 -13.63 -17.53 -2.43
N GLU A 129 -13.30 -18.73 -2.87
CA GLU A 129 -11.96 -19.05 -3.37
C GLU A 129 -11.64 -18.30 -4.67
N ARG A 130 -10.40 -17.87 -4.82
CA ARG A 130 -9.94 -17.12 -6.00
C ARG A 130 -9.75 -18.03 -7.22
N GLY A 131 -10.13 -17.53 -8.40
CA GLY A 131 -9.97 -18.25 -9.67
C GLY A 131 -10.84 -19.49 -9.78
N THR A 132 -11.85 -19.61 -8.93
CA THR A 132 -12.71 -20.78 -8.82
C THR A 132 -14.01 -20.55 -9.56
N LYS A 133 -14.47 -21.56 -10.30
CA LYS A 133 -15.69 -21.52 -11.07
C LYS A 133 -16.85 -22.04 -10.22
N TYR A 134 -17.88 -21.21 -10.07
CA TYR A 134 -19.09 -21.51 -9.29
C TYR A 134 -20.32 -21.55 -10.18
N LYS A 135 -21.31 -22.35 -9.74
CA LYS A 135 -22.68 -22.32 -10.22
C LYS A 135 -23.57 -21.89 -9.06
N ILE A 136 -24.43 -20.91 -9.28
CA ILE A 136 -25.42 -20.45 -8.32
C ILE A 136 -26.82 -20.58 -8.92
N SER A 137 -27.79 -21.05 -8.13
CA SER A 137 -29.18 -21.13 -8.46
C SER A 137 -30.01 -20.50 -7.32
N ALA A 138 -30.96 -19.65 -7.65
CA ALA A 138 -31.80 -18.96 -6.69
C ALA A 138 -33.26 -19.09 -7.09
N ASN A 139 -34.14 -19.44 -6.13
CA ASN A 139 -35.54 -19.49 -6.25
C ASN A 139 -36.20 -18.44 -5.31
N ALA A 140 -37.25 -17.79 -5.78
CA ALA A 140 -37.99 -16.81 -5.02
C ALA A 140 -39.51 -16.95 -5.25
N LYS A 141 -40.28 -16.37 -4.34
CA LYS A 141 -41.74 -16.21 -4.48
C LYS A 141 -42.08 -14.73 -4.47
N GLY A 142 -42.73 -14.28 -5.53
CA GLY A 142 -43.18 -12.90 -5.66
C GLY A 142 -44.25 -12.54 -4.62
N SER A 143 -44.46 -11.24 -4.43
CA SER A 143 -45.60 -10.75 -3.60
C SER A 143 -46.96 -11.08 -4.17
N ASP A 144 -47.03 -11.36 -5.48
CA ASP A 144 -48.19 -11.90 -6.19
C ASP A 144 -48.39 -13.42 -6.03
N GLY A 145 -47.46 -14.10 -5.37
CA GLY A 145 -47.46 -15.55 -5.13
C GLY A 145 -46.81 -16.38 -6.22
N GLU A 146 -46.37 -15.76 -7.34
CA GLU A 146 -45.78 -16.48 -8.46
C GLU A 146 -44.31 -16.81 -8.19
N PRO A 147 -43.80 -17.97 -8.69
CA PRO A 147 -42.43 -18.39 -8.54
C PRO A 147 -41.50 -17.64 -9.54
N ALA A 148 -40.27 -17.34 -9.10
CA ALA A 148 -39.21 -16.84 -9.94
C ALA A 148 -37.95 -17.65 -9.68
N ALA A 149 -37.11 -17.82 -10.73
CA ALA A 149 -35.81 -18.49 -10.65
C ALA A 149 -34.74 -17.77 -11.44
N ALA A 150 -33.49 -17.79 -10.96
CA ALA A 150 -32.34 -17.28 -11.66
C ALA A 150 -31.13 -18.20 -11.43
N ASN A 151 -30.25 -18.27 -12.44
CA ASN A 151 -29.03 -19.07 -12.41
C ASN A 151 -27.88 -18.27 -12.98
N ALA A 152 -26.67 -18.53 -12.50
CA ALA A 152 -25.45 -18.04 -13.11
C ALA A 152 -24.31 -19.04 -12.92
N ILE A 153 -23.40 -19.10 -13.91
CA ILE A 153 -22.11 -19.75 -13.79
C ILE A 153 -21.05 -18.67 -13.99
N PHE A 154 -20.15 -18.51 -13.06
CA PHE A 154 -19.13 -17.49 -13.11
C PHE A 154 -17.79 -18.00 -12.54
N THR A 155 -16.72 -17.29 -12.79
CA THR A 155 -15.40 -17.54 -12.21
C THR A 155 -14.97 -16.33 -11.40
N THR A 156 -14.53 -16.55 -10.17
CA THR A 156 -14.04 -15.47 -9.30
C THR A 156 -12.70 -14.92 -9.79
N VAL A 157 -12.35 -13.71 -9.33
CA VAL A 157 -11.06 -13.08 -9.66
C VAL A 157 -9.89 -13.98 -9.24
N SER A 158 -8.95 -14.21 -10.16
CA SER A 158 -7.75 -15.00 -9.89
C SER A 158 -6.69 -14.18 -9.14
N SER A 159 -5.72 -14.85 -8.49
CA SER A 159 -4.57 -14.17 -7.87
C SER A 159 -3.73 -13.40 -8.90
N ALA A 160 -3.67 -13.86 -10.15
CA ALA A 160 -2.98 -13.16 -11.22
C ALA A 160 -3.67 -11.83 -11.59
N ASN A 161 -4.99 -11.79 -11.52
CA ASN A 161 -5.84 -10.67 -11.90
C ASN A 161 -6.33 -9.82 -10.71
N SER A 162 -5.82 -10.08 -9.50
CA SER A 162 -6.15 -9.29 -8.31
C SER A 162 -4.93 -8.58 -7.74
N PHE A 163 -5.17 -7.45 -7.05
CA PHE A 163 -4.18 -6.76 -6.26
C PHE A 163 -4.67 -6.52 -4.84
N ILE A 164 -3.70 -6.39 -3.94
CA ILE A 164 -3.91 -5.95 -2.56
C ILE A 164 -2.96 -4.82 -2.21
N GLY A 165 -3.36 -3.94 -1.29
CA GLY A 165 -2.51 -2.95 -0.65
C GLY A 165 -2.20 -3.37 0.78
N SER A 166 -0.94 -3.64 1.07
CA SER A 166 -0.46 -3.64 2.45
C SER A 166 -0.45 -2.21 2.96
N TYR A 167 -0.80 -1.98 4.20
CA TYR A 167 -0.94 -0.64 4.75
C TYR A 167 -0.30 -0.52 6.13
N ALA A 168 0.07 0.68 6.47
CA ALA A 168 0.48 1.10 7.81
C ALA A 168 -0.19 2.44 8.15
N PRO A 169 -0.53 2.68 9.45
CA PRO A 169 -0.39 1.80 10.62
C PRO A 169 -1.44 0.68 10.67
N ASP A 170 -1.17 -0.33 11.50
CA ASP A 170 -2.13 -1.40 11.80
C ASP A 170 -3.33 -0.89 12.64
N GLY A 171 -4.42 -1.64 12.58
CA GLY A 171 -5.61 -1.37 13.38
C GLY A 171 -5.31 -1.42 14.89
N GLY A 172 -5.86 -0.45 15.64
CA GLY A 172 -5.64 -0.32 17.07
C GLY A 172 -4.27 0.24 17.48
N ALA A 173 -3.37 0.50 16.52
CA ALA A 173 -2.05 1.05 16.81
C ALA A 173 -2.15 2.46 17.42
N LYS A 174 -1.18 2.80 18.27
CA LYS A 174 -0.93 4.17 18.74
C LYS A 174 0.38 4.67 18.17
N VAL A 175 0.32 5.70 17.33
CA VAL A 175 1.46 6.19 16.55
C VAL A 175 1.77 7.66 16.82
N GLY A 176 2.97 8.11 16.47
CA GLY A 176 3.38 9.52 16.57
C GLY A 176 2.70 10.42 15.54
N VAL A 177 2.76 11.72 15.78
CA VAL A 177 2.06 12.76 14.99
C VAL A 177 2.53 12.87 13.54
N GLY A 178 3.68 12.32 13.18
CA GLY A 178 4.22 12.32 11.82
C GLY A 178 3.87 11.08 11.00
N MET A 179 3.16 10.10 11.53
CA MET A 179 2.85 8.86 10.82
C MET A 179 1.91 9.11 9.65
N PRO A 180 2.30 8.94 8.39
CA PRO A 180 1.34 8.92 7.29
C PRO A 180 0.55 7.61 7.30
N VAL A 181 -0.64 7.59 6.70
CA VAL A 181 -1.21 6.32 6.24
C VAL A 181 -0.52 5.97 4.93
N SER A 182 0.12 4.83 4.88
CA SER A 182 0.91 4.41 3.71
C SER A 182 0.42 3.07 3.19
N PHE A 183 0.13 3.01 1.89
CA PHE A 183 -0.21 1.79 1.16
C PHE A 183 0.94 1.39 0.26
N THR A 184 1.26 0.09 0.25
CA THR A 184 2.13 -0.52 -0.75
C THR A 184 1.35 -1.62 -1.47
N PHE A 185 1.07 -1.40 -2.75
CA PHE A 185 0.36 -2.35 -3.59
C PHE A 185 1.33 -3.43 -4.10
N ASP A 186 0.88 -4.69 -4.08
CA ASP A 186 1.65 -5.84 -4.57
C ASP A 186 1.83 -5.83 -6.09
N LYS A 187 1.04 -5.02 -6.80
CA LYS A 187 1.10 -4.83 -8.25
C LYS A 187 1.02 -3.36 -8.63
N ALA A 188 1.55 -3.02 -9.81
CA ALA A 188 1.52 -1.65 -10.31
C ALA A 188 0.08 -1.21 -10.62
N ILE A 189 -0.30 -0.06 -10.13
CA ILE A 189 -1.60 0.60 -10.33
C ILE A 189 -1.45 1.66 -11.43
N THR A 190 -2.24 1.54 -12.49
CA THR A 190 -2.34 2.53 -13.57
C THR A 190 -3.61 3.38 -13.45
N GLU A 191 -4.69 2.80 -12.95
CA GLU A 191 -5.97 3.47 -12.69
C GLU A 191 -5.95 4.11 -11.28
N ARG A 192 -5.01 5.05 -11.09
CA ARG A 192 -4.73 5.62 -9.76
C ARG A 192 -5.91 6.38 -9.17
N GLU A 193 -6.65 7.11 -9.99
CA GLU A 193 -7.83 7.85 -9.58
C GLU A 193 -8.91 6.89 -9.05
N ASP A 194 -9.19 5.81 -9.77
CA ASP A 194 -10.16 4.81 -9.37
C ASP A 194 -9.79 4.13 -8.05
N VAL A 195 -8.52 3.80 -7.86
CA VAL A 195 -8.05 3.20 -6.61
C VAL A 195 -8.09 4.21 -5.47
N GLN A 196 -7.59 5.44 -5.67
CA GLN A 196 -7.49 6.44 -4.61
C GLN A 196 -8.86 6.88 -4.11
N LYS A 197 -9.86 7.09 -4.98
CA LYS A 197 -11.21 7.52 -4.56
C LYS A 197 -11.95 6.47 -3.73
N HIS A 198 -11.52 5.20 -3.79
CA HIS A 198 -12.05 4.10 -2.99
C HIS A 198 -11.28 3.86 -1.68
N ILE A 199 -10.28 4.69 -1.38
CA ILE A 199 -9.57 4.71 -0.11
C ILE A 199 -9.83 6.05 0.56
N ARG A 200 -10.62 6.04 1.65
CA ARG A 200 -10.96 7.25 2.38
C ARG A 200 -10.25 7.26 3.74
N VAL A 201 -9.46 8.31 3.97
CA VAL A 201 -8.79 8.54 5.27
C VAL A 201 -9.36 9.80 5.90
N THR A 202 -9.84 9.67 7.14
CA THR A 202 -10.42 10.77 7.91
C THR A 202 -9.85 10.80 9.32
N ALA A 203 -9.86 11.95 9.94
CA ALA A 203 -9.43 12.10 11.34
C ALA A 203 -10.51 12.80 12.17
N SER A 204 -10.69 12.38 13.43
CA SER A 204 -11.61 12.99 14.38
C SER A 204 -11.31 14.47 14.64
N SER A 205 -10.06 14.91 14.36
CA SER A 205 -9.64 16.31 14.42
C SER A 205 -10.19 17.21 13.32
N GLY A 206 -10.85 16.64 12.30
CA GLY A 206 -11.35 17.38 11.14
C GLY A 206 -10.25 17.89 10.19
N GLN A 207 -9.00 17.45 10.33
CA GLN A 207 -7.93 17.81 9.39
C GLN A 207 -8.23 17.27 7.99
N LYS A 208 -8.07 18.11 6.96
CA LYS A 208 -8.14 17.67 5.56
C LYS A 208 -6.95 16.74 5.29
N VAL A 209 -7.23 15.54 4.79
CA VAL A 209 -6.25 14.51 4.44
C VAL A 209 -6.22 14.34 2.93
N VAL A 210 -5.03 14.31 2.35
CA VAL A 210 -4.84 14.18 0.89
C VAL A 210 -3.86 13.03 0.63
N GLY A 211 -4.13 12.23 -0.40
CA GLY A 211 -3.26 11.17 -0.89
C GLY A 211 -2.19 11.71 -1.82
N HIS A 212 -1.02 11.05 -1.84
CA HIS A 212 0.08 11.31 -2.76
C HIS A 212 0.67 9.99 -3.26
N TRP A 213 0.83 9.86 -4.56
CA TRP A 213 1.41 8.68 -5.19
C TRP A 213 2.92 8.80 -5.34
N PHE A 214 3.66 7.84 -4.79
CA PHE A 214 5.07 7.62 -5.08
C PHE A 214 5.21 6.46 -6.08
N GLY A 215 5.42 6.78 -7.34
CA GLY A 215 5.45 5.77 -8.40
C GLY A 215 4.08 5.09 -8.61
N SER A 216 4.07 3.82 -8.99
CA SER A 216 2.86 3.06 -9.33
C SER A 216 2.37 2.11 -8.23
N GLN A 217 3.12 1.97 -7.14
CA GLN A 217 2.83 0.97 -6.11
C GLN A 217 2.72 1.53 -4.70
N ARG A 218 2.97 2.83 -4.49
CA ARG A 218 2.86 3.42 -3.14
C ARG A 218 1.96 4.65 -3.16
N LEU A 219 1.00 4.67 -2.22
CA LEU A 219 0.08 5.78 -1.98
C LEU A 219 0.09 6.11 -0.49
N ASP A 220 0.54 7.32 -0.16
CA ASP A 220 0.55 7.82 1.22
C ASP A 220 -0.51 8.89 1.41
N PHE A 221 -1.10 8.96 2.61
CA PHE A 221 -2.05 9.99 3.00
C PHE A 221 -1.54 10.74 4.23
N ARG A 222 -1.59 12.07 4.19
CA ARG A 222 -1.31 12.92 5.34
C ARG A 222 -2.12 14.21 5.31
N PRO A 223 -2.31 14.89 6.44
CA PRO A 223 -2.77 16.28 6.46
C PRO A 223 -1.63 17.24 6.07
N GLU A 224 -1.95 18.52 5.93
CA GLU A 224 -0.96 19.56 5.64
C GLU A 224 0.09 19.71 6.74
N LYS A 225 -0.35 19.72 8.00
CA LYS A 225 0.49 19.76 9.20
C LYS A 225 0.41 18.41 9.90
N PHE A 226 1.36 18.09 10.78
CA PHE A 226 1.29 16.87 11.56
C PHE A 226 -0.10 16.64 12.16
N TRP A 227 -0.45 15.37 12.34
CA TRP A 227 -1.71 15.02 12.98
C TRP A 227 -1.86 15.71 14.35
N LYS A 228 -3.06 16.10 14.70
CA LYS A 228 -3.35 16.57 16.06
C LYS A 228 -3.25 15.38 17.04
N SER A 229 -2.48 15.59 18.11
CA SER A 229 -2.37 14.62 19.20
C SER A 229 -3.75 14.23 19.75
N GLY A 230 -3.94 12.96 20.07
CA GLY A 230 -5.19 12.40 20.58
C GLY A 230 -6.27 12.14 19.53
N SER A 231 -6.00 12.43 18.24
CA SER A 231 -6.96 12.13 17.16
C SER A 231 -7.09 10.63 16.93
N GLU A 232 -8.30 10.20 16.63
CA GLU A 232 -8.55 8.91 15.98
C GLU A 232 -8.55 9.12 14.46
N VAL A 233 -7.83 8.26 13.74
CA VAL A 233 -7.79 8.24 12.28
C VAL A 233 -8.48 6.97 11.80
N THR A 234 -9.44 7.14 10.90
CA THR A 234 -10.18 6.05 10.26
C THR A 234 -9.79 5.95 8.81
N MET A 235 -9.40 4.77 8.38
CA MET A 235 -9.11 4.40 7.00
C MET A 235 -10.16 3.40 6.54
N ARG A 236 -10.98 3.79 5.53
CA ARG A 236 -11.91 2.90 4.85
C ARG A 236 -11.32 2.51 3.51
N ILE A 237 -11.19 1.22 3.29
CA ILE A 237 -10.69 0.59 2.06
C ILE A 237 -11.88 -0.11 1.42
N SER A 238 -12.28 0.30 0.22
CA SER A 238 -13.40 -0.28 -0.53
C SER A 238 -12.93 -0.62 -1.95
N LEU A 239 -11.89 -1.46 -2.03
CA LEU A 239 -11.20 -1.80 -3.28
C LEU A 239 -11.77 -3.05 -3.96
N ASP A 240 -12.74 -3.75 -3.36
CA ASP A 240 -13.30 -4.95 -3.96
C ASP A 240 -13.98 -4.64 -5.31
N GLY A 241 -13.53 -5.30 -6.38
CA GLY A 241 -13.97 -5.06 -7.75
C GLY A 241 -13.45 -3.77 -8.40
N VAL A 242 -12.67 -2.95 -7.69
CA VAL A 242 -12.09 -1.70 -8.24
C VAL A 242 -10.96 -2.03 -9.20
N LYS A 243 -11.00 -1.43 -10.39
CA LYS A 243 -9.98 -1.62 -11.41
C LYS A 243 -8.69 -0.88 -11.03
N GLY A 244 -7.58 -1.61 -10.91
CA GLY A 244 -6.26 -1.06 -10.63
C GLY A 244 -5.39 -0.89 -11.88
N ALA A 245 -5.60 -1.79 -12.86
CA ALA A 245 -4.98 -1.78 -14.17
C ALA A 245 -5.82 -2.62 -15.14
N ASN A 246 -5.40 -2.76 -16.41
CA ASN A 246 -6.11 -3.60 -17.35
C ASN A 246 -6.13 -5.06 -16.90
N GLY A 247 -7.34 -5.60 -16.67
CA GLY A 247 -7.55 -6.98 -16.18
C GLY A 247 -7.12 -7.20 -14.72
N LEU A 248 -6.87 -6.15 -13.95
CA LEU A 248 -6.40 -6.20 -12.56
C LEU A 248 -7.41 -5.51 -11.64
N TYR A 249 -7.91 -6.21 -10.63
CA TYR A 249 -8.97 -5.74 -9.74
C TYR A 249 -8.59 -5.90 -8.26
N GLY A 250 -8.98 -4.93 -7.43
CA GLY A 250 -8.84 -5.01 -5.99
C GLY A 250 -9.77 -6.07 -5.38
N VAL A 251 -9.40 -6.54 -4.18
CA VAL A 251 -10.17 -7.57 -3.45
C VAL A 251 -10.30 -7.25 -1.96
N GLN A 252 -10.04 -6.01 -1.56
CA GLN A 252 -10.07 -5.62 -0.15
C GLN A 252 -11.28 -4.73 0.14
N ASP A 253 -12.01 -5.07 1.19
CA ASP A 253 -13.03 -4.22 1.81
C ASP A 253 -12.88 -4.32 3.33
N LYS A 254 -12.44 -3.23 3.96
CA LYS A 254 -12.30 -3.14 5.41
C LYS A 254 -12.21 -1.71 5.92
N THR A 255 -12.53 -1.54 7.18
CA THR A 255 -12.30 -0.30 7.93
C THR A 255 -11.26 -0.55 9.00
N VAL A 256 -10.29 0.35 9.10
CA VAL A 256 -9.18 0.29 10.06
C VAL A 256 -9.14 1.62 10.82
N THR A 257 -9.02 1.56 12.14
CA THR A 257 -8.85 2.72 13.01
C THR A 257 -7.57 2.61 13.81
N PHE A 258 -6.91 3.75 14.01
CA PHE A 258 -5.74 3.87 14.87
C PHE A 258 -5.73 5.23 15.58
N THR A 259 -4.90 5.39 16.61
CA THR A 259 -4.86 6.60 17.45
C THR A 259 -3.53 7.33 17.24
N ILE A 260 -3.61 8.65 17.12
CA ILE A 260 -2.45 9.53 17.20
C ILE A 260 -2.10 9.76 18.66
N GLY A 261 -0.90 9.42 19.05
CA GLY A 261 -0.41 9.61 20.39
C GLY A 261 -0.08 11.08 20.73
N ARG A 262 0.78 11.25 21.69
CA ARG A 262 1.34 12.56 22.04
C ARG A 262 2.17 13.13 20.91
N SER A 263 2.31 14.45 20.83
CA SER A 263 3.21 15.09 19.88
C SER A 263 4.65 14.97 20.36
N GLN A 264 5.53 14.32 19.59
CA GLN A 264 6.96 14.35 19.85
C GLN A 264 7.72 14.64 18.55
N VAL A 265 8.50 15.71 18.57
CA VAL A 265 9.39 16.11 17.49
C VAL A 265 10.79 16.28 18.08
N SER A 266 11.75 15.52 17.57
CA SER A 266 13.14 15.57 17.98
C SER A 266 13.95 16.31 16.93
N THR A 267 14.78 17.26 17.33
CA THR A 267 15.67 17.99 16.43
C THR A 267 17.12 17.55 16.66
N VAL A 268 17.70 16.95 15.65
CA VAL A 268 19.13 16.61 15.56
C VAL A 268 19.85 17.78 14.91
N ASP A 269 20.74 18.42 15.63
CA ASP A 269 21.61 19.48 15.11
C ASP A 269 23.03 18.92 14.90
N VAL A 270 23.38 18.67 13.63
CA VAL A 270 24.65 18.05 13.27
C VAL A 270 25.85 18.96 13.57
N LYS A 271 25.65 20.28 13.51
CA LYS A 271 26.74 21.24 13.84
C LYS A 271 27.10 21.21 15.32
N THR A 272 26.13 21.04 16.20
CA THR A 272 26.34 21.00 17.66
C THR A 272 26.38 19.59 18.23
N GLN A 273 26.19 18.58 17.41
CA GLN A 273 26.13 17.16 17.78
C GLN A 273 25.17 16.92 18.97
N THR A 274 24.00 17.54 18.89
CA THR A 274 22.98 17.48 19.96
C THR A 274 21.62 17.17 19.38
N MET A 275 20.89 16.27 20.03
CA MET A 275 19.47 16.03 19.78
C MET A 275 18.64 16.67 20.90
N THR A 276 17.69 17.54 20.52
CA THR A 276 16.70 18.12 21.43
C THR A 276 15.36 17.41 21.23
N VAL A 277 14.86 16.76 22.25
CA VAL A 277 13.55 16.07 22.25
C VAL A 277 12.50 17.01 22.82
N VAL A 278 11.49 17.34 21.99
CA VAL A 278 10.36 18.19 22.37
C VAL A 278 9.09 17.33 22.36
N ARG A 279 8.34 17.35 23.45
CA ARG A 279 7.05 16.68 23.59
C ARG A 279 5.98 17.68 24.01
N ASP A 280 4.88 17.72 23.27
CA ASP A 280 3.74 18.61 23.52
C ASP A 280 4.17 20.08 23.73
N GLY A 281 5.16 20.51 22.95
CA GLY A 281 5.74 21.86 23.01
C GLY A 281 6.80 22.10 24.08
N GLN A 282 7.08 21.13 24.94
CA GLN A 282 8.06 21.25 26.02
C GLN A 282 9.33 20.45 25.72
N VAL A 283 10.50 21.03 26.01
CA VAL A 283 11.78 20.32 25.92
C VAL A 283 11.86 19.28 27.03
N LEU A 284 11.87 18.01 26.65
CA LEU A 284 12.06 16.90 27.60
C LEU A 284 13.52 16.69 27.95
N LYS A 285 14.37 16.67 26.93
CA LYS A 285 15.79 16.35 27.10
C LYS A 285 16.62 16.88 25.94
N LYS A 286 17.87 17.24 26.23
CA LYS A 286 18.94 17.40 25.24
C LYS A 286 19.91 16.26 25.41
N VAL A 287 20.23 15.58 24.30
CA VAL A 287 21.05 14.37 24.27
C VAL A 287 22.26 14.62 23.39
N PRO A 288 23.49 14.43 23.87
CA PRO A 288 24.66 14.44 23.02
C PRO A 288 24.63 13.23 22.08
N ILE A 289 24.98 13.44 20.82
CA ILE A 289 24.92 12.42 19.76
C ILE A 289 26.27 12.27 19.06
N SER A 290 26.35 11.24 18.18
CA SER A 290 27.31 11.16 17.10
C SER A 290 26.57 10.94 15.79
N SER A 291 26.59 11.95 14.91
CA SER A 291 25.94 11.87 13.60
C SER A 291 26.84 11.17 12.55
N GLY A 292 26.46 11.21 11.28
CA GLY A 292 27.30 10.80 10.18
C GLY A 292 28.63 11.54 10.14
N SER A 293 29.68 10.85 9.68
CA SER A 293 31.01 11.40 9.46
C SER A 293 31.02 12.44 8.33
N ALA A 294 32.13 13.14 8.15
CA ALA A 294 32.29 14.07 7.03
C ALA A 294 32.20 13.39 5.65
N GLN A 295 32.62 12.13 5.57
CA GLN A 295 32.55 11.30 4.36
C GLN A 295 31.15 10.74 4.09
N ASN A 296 30.41 10.46 5.14
CA ASN A 296 29.07 9.86 5.10
C ASN A 296 28.11 10.67 5.98
N PRO A 297 27.75 11.90 5.62
CA PRO A 297 26.95 12.76 6.47
C PRO A 297 25.51 12.26 6.59
N THR A 298 24.87 12.62 7.69
CA THR A 298 23.44 12.31 7.90
C THR A 298 22.58 13.21 7.01
N TYR A 299 21.54 12.67 6.36
CA TYR A 299 20.57 13.47 5.62
C TYR A 299 19.97 14.59 6.47
N ASN A 300 19.73 15.75 5.86
CA ASN A 300 18.87 16.79 6.43
C ASN A 300 17.39 16.45 6.23
N GLY A 301 16.52 17.17 6.93
CA GLY A 301 15.07 17.15 6.73
C GLY A 301 14.30 16.44 7.81
N GLN A 302 13.01 16.27 7.58
CA GLN A 302 12.06 15.63 8.48
C GLN A 302 11.97 14.16 8.16
N MET A 303 12.30 13.31 9.11
CA MET A 303 12.22 11.85 8.97
C MET A 303 11.28 11.29 10.03
N VAL A 304 10.50 10.27 9.64
CA VAL A 304 9.55 9.61 10.53
C VAL A 304 10.14 8.28 10.99
N ILE A 305 10.06 8.00 12.27
CA ILE A 305 10.40 6.68 12.81
C ILE A 305 9.41 5.67 12.24
N SER A 306 9.85 4.85 11.29
CA SER A 306 9.01 3.86 10.62
C SER A 306 8.98 2.50 11.32
N GLU A 307 10.06 2.15 12.01
CA GLU A 307 10.23 0.87 12.71
C GLU A 307 11.08 1.04 13.96
N LYS A 308 10.86 0.17 14.94
CA LYS A 308 11.62 0.13 16.19
C LYS A 308 12.06 -1.30 16.49
N PHE A 309 13.33 -1.46 16.82
CA PHE A 309 13.95 -2.75 17.15
C PHE A 309 14.69 -2.63 18.48
N GLU A 310 14.33 -3.45 19.46
CA GLU A 310 15.10 -3.59 20.70
C GLU A 310 16.57 -3.92 20.40
N LYS A 311 16.76 -4.80 19.40
CA LYS A 311 18.05 -5.19 18.88
C LYS A 311 17.93 -5.59 17.40
N THR A 312 18.90 -5.19 16.58
CA THR A 312 18.96 -5.58 15.18
C THR A 312 20.40 -5.69 14.69
N ARG A 313 20.63 -6.46 13.63
CA ARG A 313 21.90 -6.43 12.88
C ARG A 313 21.93 -5.23 11.96
N MET A 314 23.05 -4.56 11.91
CA MET A 314 23.35 -3.54 10.90
C MET A 314 24.56 -3.98 10.08
N ASP A 315 24.32 -4.25 8.81
CA ASP A 315 25.29 -4.75 7.85
C ASP A 315 25.41 -3.75 6.70
N GLY A 316 26.60 -3.19 6.53
CA GLY A 316 26.90 -2.19 5.50
C GLY A 316 26.68 -2.71 4.09
N SER A 317 26.82 -4.02 3.85
CA SER A 317 26.58 -4.62 2.54
C SER A 317 25.13 -4.46 2.07
N SER A 318 24.17 -4.44 2.99
CA SER A 318 22.74 -4.28 2.70
C SER A 318 22.33 -2.87 2.28
N VAL A 319 23.19 -1.88 2.51
CA VAL A 319 22.92 -0.44 2.27
C VAL A 319 23.99 0.26 1.43
N GLY A 320 24.82 -0.52 0.74
CA GLY A 320 25.79 0.00 -0.24
C GLY A 320 27.17 0.36 0.30
N PHE A 321 27.46 0.06 1.56
CA PHE A 321 28.77 0.25 2.19
C PHE A 321 29.67 -0.99 2.17
N GLY A 322 29.34 -2.00 1.34
CA GLY A 322 30.13 -3.22 1.25
C GLY A 322 30.30 -3.90 2.61
N GLY A 323 31.51 -4.31 2.96
CA GLY A 323 31.83 -4.92 4.24
C GLY A 323 32.43 -3.96 5.27
N GLU A 324 32.20 -2.66 5.16
CA GLU A 324 32.81 -1.67 6.06
C GLU A 324 32.38 -1.83 7.52
N TYR A 325 31.17 -2.35 7.76
CA TYR A 325 30.69 -2.70 9.09
C TYR A 325 29.71 -3.87 9.04
N ASP A 326 29.73 -4.65 10.11
CA ASP A 326 28.76 -5.72 10.38
C ASP A 326 28.61 -5.83 11.90
N ILE A 327 27.53 -5.28 12.45
CA ILE A 327 27.27 -5.24 13.89
C ILE A 327 26.00 -6.04 14.17
N PRO A 328 26.12 -7.24 14.76
CA PRO A 328 25.01 -8.18 14.87
C PRO A 328 23.95 -7.81 15.91
N ASP A 329 24.28 -6.93 16.86
CA ASP A 329 23.49 -6.69 18.06
C ASP A 329 23.32 -5.21 18.42
N VAL A 330 23.05 -4.37 17.41
CA VAL A 330 22.80 -2.93 17.61
C VAL A 330 21.53 -2.73 18.45
N PRO A 331 21.62 -2.13 19.65
CA PRO A 331 20.47 -1.95 20.52
C PRO A 331 19.65 -0.71 20.12
N HIS A 332 18.37 -0.72 20.48
CA HIS A 332 17.45 0.42 20.44
C HIS A 332 17.44 1.15 19.08
N ALA A 333 17.36 0.40 18.01
CA ALA A 333 17.41 0.93 16.65
C ALA A 333 16.02 1.39 16.18
N MET A 334 15.95 2.60 15.64
CA MET A 334 14.76 3.22 15.07
C MET A 334 15.03 3.66 13.65
N ARG A 335 14.34 3.06 12.68
CA ARG A 335 14.55 3.34 11.25
C ARG A 335 13.94 4.68 10.85
N LEU A 336 14.71 5.47 10.11
CA LEU A 336 14.31 6.79 9.59
C LEU A 336 14.19 6.81 8.06
N SER A 337 14.91 5.94 7.36
CA SER A 337 14.86 5.85 5.89
C SER A 337 14.96 4.41 5.41
N THR A 338 14.46 4.13 4.19
CA THR A 338 14.61 2.82 3.54
C THR A 338 16.06 2.58 3.11
N SER A 339 16.84 3.63 2.86
CA SER A 339 18.26 3.55 2.54
C SER A 339 19.17 3.27 3.73
N GLY A 340 18.62 3.05 4.94
CA GLY A 340 19.39 2.56 6.07
C GLY A 340 19.83 3.63 7.08
N THR A 341 19.23 4.82 7.08
CA THR A 341 19.46 5.79 8.17
C THR A 341 18.65 5.40 9.41
N PHE A 342 19.32 5.32 10.55
CA PHE A 342 18.70 5.01 11.85
C PHE A 342 19.10 6.03 12.92
N ILE A 343 18.31 6.14 13.99
CA ILE A 343 18.81 6.49 15.32
C ILE A 343 18.97 5.16 16.06
N HIS A 344 20.12 4.95 16.71
CA HIS A 344 20.38 3.71 17.42
C HIS A 344 21.30 3.87 18.61
N GLY A 345 21.29 2.91 19.53
CA GLY A 345 22.28 2.79 20.58
C GLY A 345 23.65 2.43 20.02
N ASN A 346 24.68 3.09 20.53
CA ASN A 346 26.07 2.88 20.12
C ASN A 346 26.94 2.54 21.33
N TYR A 347 27.08 1.26 21.64
CA TYR A 347 27.88 0.75 22.76
C TYR A 347 29.37 0.59 22.42
N TRP A 348 29.70 0.53 21.11
CA TRP A 348 31.09 0.37 20.64
C TRP A 348 31.82 1.70 20.51
N TYR A 349 31.19 2.79 20.83
CA TYR A 349 31.75 4.13 20.86
C TYR A 349 32.65 4.29 22.09
N ASN A 350 33.85 3.71 22.02
CA ASN A 350 34.76 3.55 23.14
C ASN A 350 36.06 4.32 22.94
N GLN A 351 37.07 3.99 23.78
CA GLN A 351 38.39 4.62 23.82
C GLN A 351 38.97 4.81 22.42
N GLY A 352 39.35 6.06 22.10
CA GLY A 352 39.88 6.46 20.80
C GLY A 352 38.89 7.19 19.89
N ASN A 353 37.58 7.11 20.16
CA ASN A 353 36.57 7.93 19.49
C ASN A 353 36.39 9.26 20.22
N PRO A 354 36.06 10.33 19.48
CA PRO A 354 35.65 11.60 20.11
C PRO A 354 34.42 11.40 20.99
N PRO A 355 34.28 12.13 22.11
CA PRO A 355 33.12 11.97 22.97
C PRO A 355 31.81 12.34 22.25
N PHE A 356 30.69 11.70 22.62
CA PHE A 356 29.37 12.11 22.15
C PHE A 356 29.17 13.62 22.37
N GLY A 357 28.59 14.29 21.39
CA GLY A 357 28.41 15.74 21.41
C GLY A 357 29.57 16.52 20.79
N SER A 358 30.63 15.86 20.28
CA SER A 358 31.76 16.55 19.67
C SER A 358 31.80 16.47 18.14
N GLN A 359 31.66 15.29 17.57
CA GLN A 359 31.65 15.11 16.10
C GLN A 359 30.92 13.83 15.67
N GLY A 360 30.57 13.78 14.37
CA GLY A 360 29.96 12.61 13.73
C GLY A 360 31.02 11.60 13.29
N THR A 361 30.70 10.32 13.45
CA THR A 361 31.60 9.19 13.13
C THR A 361 30.92 8.05 12.40
N SER A 362 29.61 8.10 12.19
CA SER A 362 28.83 7.01 11.57
C SER A 362 28.81 7.09 10.05
N HIS A 363 28.18 6.10 9.42
CA HIS A 363 27.89 6.06 7.98
C HIS A 363 26.53 6.72 7.64
N GLY A 364 26.13 7.75 8.40
CA GLY A 364 24.89 8.50 8.18
C GLY A 364 23.85 8.33 9.27
N CYS A 365 23.97 7.34 10.15
CA CYS A 365 23.08 7.15 11.31
C CYS A 365 23.34 8.19 12.41
N VAL A 366 22.40 8.30 13.35
CA VAL A 366 22.56 9.09 14.58
C VAL A 366 22.77 8.13 15.75
N GLY A 367 23.99 8.05 16.25
CA GLY A 367 24.36 7.23 17.39
C GLY A 367 24.04 7.94 18.73
N LEU A 368 23.45 7.22 19.65
CA LEU A 368 23.19 7.60 21.03
C LEU A 368 24.04 6.72 21.96
N ARG A 369 24.54 7.28 23.07
CA ARG A 369 25.26 6.48 24.06
C ARG A 369 24.37 5.35 24.57
N ASP A 370 24.90 4.11 24.49
CA ASP A 370 24.19 2.94 24.95
C ASP A 370 25.15 1.90 25.54
N ALA A 371 24.56 0.82 26.09
CA ALA A 371 25.30 -0.32 26.60
C ALA A 371 25.07 -1.55 25.71
N ARG A 372 26.06 -2.41 25.60
CA ARG A 372 25.92 -3.69 24.89
C ARG A 372 24.77 -4.49 25.51
N GLY A 373 23.89 -5.02 24.68
CA GLY A 373 22.70 -5.73 25.12
C GLY A 373 21.53 -4.86 25.57
N GLY A 374 21.68 -3.51 25.61
CA GLY A 374 20.57 -2.57 25.85
C GLY A 374 19.99 -2.53 27.26
N GLY A 375 20.60 -3.21 28.23
CA GLY A 375 20.04 -3.37 29.58
C GLY A 375 20.24 -2.20 30.57
N ALA A 376 21.07 -1.20 30.23
CA ALA A 376 21.41 -0.10 31.13
C ALA A 376 20.55 1.14 30.87
N ALA A 377 20.41 2.00 31.88
CA ALA A 377 19.76 3.31 31.77
C ALA A 377 20.65 4.29 31.00
N THR A 378 20.55 4.29 29.68
CA THR A 378 21.35 5.07 28.75
C THR A 378 20.49 6.06 27.96
N ASP A 379 21.14 6.97 27.21
CA ASP A 379 20.43 7.90 26.33
C ASP A 379 19.72 7.17 25.19
N GLY A 380 20.33 6.10 24.63
CA GLY A 380 19.74 5.26 23.59
C GLY A 380 18.48 4.58 24.08
N LYS A 381 18.56 3.85 25.21
CA LYS A 381 17.39 3.21 25.81
C LYS A 381 16.31 4.22 26.18
N TRP A 382 16.67 5.33 26.81
CA TRP A 382 15.72 6.36 27.19
C TRP A 382 14.96 6.89 25.97
N PHE A 383 15.66 7.24 24.87
CA PHE A 383 15.02 7.77 23.69
C PHE A 383 14.13 6.72 23.00
N PHE A 384 14.58 5.48 22.94
CA PHE A 384 13.81 4.35 22.40
C PHE A 384 12.50 4.16 23.18
N ASP A 385 12.57 4.09 24.52
CA ASP A 385 11.38 3.91 25.38
C ASP A 385 10.40 5.08 25.28
N GLN A 386 10.91 6.30 25.06
CA GLN A 386 10.10 7.50 24.92
C GLN A 386 9.50 7.68 23.53
N SER A 387 9.97 6.95 22.51
CA SER A 387 9.56 7.15 21.11
C SER A 387 8.46 6.19 20.69
N LEU A 388 7.57 6.67 19.82
CA LEU A 388 6.58 5.88 19.08
C LEU A 388 7.02 5.75 17.62
N VAL A 389 6.61 4.67 16.95
CA VAL A 389 6.55 4.66 15.48
C VAL A 389 5.66 5.83 15.05
N GLY A 390 6.11 6.61 14.08
CA GLY A 390 5.41 7.83 13.66
C GLY A 390 5.89 9.12 14.35
N ASP A 391 6.79 9.07 15.33
CA ASP A 391 7.44 10.28 15.84
C ASP A 391 8.38 10.89 14.79
N VAL A 392 8.53 12.21 14.83
CA VAL A 392 9.31 12.97 13.87
C VAL A 392 10.71 13.27 14.41
N VAL A 393 11.70 13.07 13.55
CA VAL A 393 13.08 13.47 13.74
C VAL A 393 13.46 14.46 12.66
N THR A 394 13.73 15.71 13.03
CA THR A 394 14.20 16.75 12.11
C THR A 394 15.72 16.87 12.22
N VAL A 395 16.44 16.60 11.14
CA VAL A 395 17.90 16.79 11.07
C VAL A 395 18.20 18.11 10.37
N ARG A 396 19.09 18.89 10.94
CA ARG A 396 19.52 20.18 10.40
C ARG A 396 21.03 20.38 10.53
N ASN A 397 21.54 21.33 9.75
CA ASN A 397 22.94 21.74 9.75
C ASN A 397 23.91 20.59 9.37
N SER A 398 23.42 19.58 8.64
CA SER A 398 24.26 18.58 7.99
C SER A 398 24.78 19.11 6.66
N PRO A 399 25.97 18.74 6.20
CA PRO A 399 26.45 19.08 4.86
C PRO A 399 25.75 18.26 3.75
N ASP A 400 24.94 17.25 4.08
CA ASP A 400 24.21 16.43 3.11
C ASP A 400 22.94 17.12 2.59
N LYS A 401 22.36 16.55 1.54
CA LYS A 401 21.05 16.92 0.99
C LYS A 401 19.91 16.58 1.96
N THR A 402 18.75 17.14 1.69
CA THR A 402 17.49 16.71 2.32
C THR A 402 17.14 15.29 1.88
N VAL A 403 16.70 14.46 2.81
CA VAL A 403 16.21 13.12 2.50
C VAL A 403 15.07 13.19 1.48
N ALA A 404 15.09 12.30 0.49
CA ALA A 404 14.03 12.23 -0.50
C ALA A 404 12.70 11.80 0.16
N PRO A 405 11.56 12.37 -0.23
CA PRO A 405 10.25 12.08 0.36
C PRO A 405 9.87 10.59 0.34
N GLU A 406 10.22 9.91 -0.74
CA GLU A 406 9.97 8.47 -0.94
C GLU A 406 10.93 7.57 -0.19
N ASN A 407 12.05 8.09 0.29
CA ASN A 407 13.05 7.34 1.06
C ASN A 407 12.64 7.17 2.52
N GLY A 408 11.69 6.28 2.77
CA GLY A 408 11.01 6.10 4.04
C GLY A 408 9.64 6.80 4.05
N LEU A 409 9.13 7.14 5.23
CA LEU A 409 7.84 7.84 5.41
C LEU A 409 8.03 9.36 5.45
N ASN A 410 8.89 9.90 4.56
CA ASN A 410 9.48 11.22 4.67
C ASN A 410 8.82 12.29 3.78
N GLY A 411 7.57 12.06 3.38
CA GLY A 411 6.77 12.99 2.59
C GLY A 411 6.57 14.38 3.21
N TRP A 412 6.92 14.57 4.47
CA TRP A 412 6.91 15.87 5.18
C TRP A 412 7.95 16.87 4.65
N ASN A 413 8.91 16.41 3.85
CA ASN A 413 9.88 17.27 3.17
C ASN A 413 9.35 17.93 1.90
N MET A 414 8.13 17.58 1.48
CA MET A 414 7.42 18.22 0.39
C MET A 414 6.56 19.39 0.92
N SER A 415 6.51 20.49 0.18
CA SER A 415 5.51 21.51 0.39
C SER A 415 4.10 20.93 0.25
N TRP A 416 3.10 21.60 0.81
CA TRP A 416 1.72 21.14 0.67
C TRP A 416 1.22 21.13 -0.79
N SER A 417 1.65 22.10 -1.58
CA SER A 417 1.31 22.16 -3.01
C SER A 417 1.90 21.00 -3.81
N GLU A 418 3.18 20.64 -3.56
CA GLU A 418 3.81 19.47 -4.18
C GLU A 418 3.12 18.17 -3.74
N TRP A 419 2.74 18.08 -2.46
CA TRP A 419 2.00 16.94 -1.95
C TRP A 419 0.66 16.76 -2.66
N VAL A 420 -0.13 17.81 -2.74
CA VAL A 420 -1.44 17.79 -3.41
C VAL A 420 -1.31 17.50 -4.90
N ALA A 421 -0.29 18.03 -5.57
CA ALA A 421 -0.04 17.78 -6.99
C ALA A 421 0.23 16.30 -7.33
N GLY A 422 0.64 15.48 -6.36
CA GLY A 422 0.80 14.02 -6.53
C GLY A 422 -0.45 13.20 -6.22
N SER A 423 -1.57 13.86 -5.91
CA SER A 423 -2.87 13.19 -5.76
C SER A 423 -3.44 12.82 -7.13
N ALA A 424 -4.11 11.69 -7.21
CA ALA A 424 -4.87 11.31 -8.39
C ALA A 424 -6.36 11.71 -8.30
N THR A 425 -6.78 12.30 -7.17
CA THR A 425 -8.11 12.84 -6.95
C THR A 425 -8.00 14.30 -6.52
N ASP A 426 -8.89 15.16 -7.00
CA ASP A 426 -8.95 16.58 -6.63
C ASP A 426 -9.39 16.82 -5.17
#